data_0363800456aec81d8e968f4b9e385435
#
_entry.id   0363800456aec81d8e968f4b9e385435
#
_cell.length_a   1.000
_cell.length_b   1.000
_cell.length_c   1.000
_cell.angle_alpha   90.00
_cell.angle_beta   90.00
_cell.angle_gamma   90.00
#
_symmetry.space_group_name_H-M   'P 1'
#
loop_
_entity.id
_entity.type
_entity.pdbx_description
1 polymer ?
#
loop_
_entity_poly.entity_id
_entity_poly.type
_entity_poly.pdbx_seq_one_letter_code
_entity_poly.pdbx_strand_id
1 'polypeptide(L)'
;VIHKPVFSIIVPVYNVENYLNACVQSLINQTFSDIEIILVDDGSPDNCPAMCDTYAAADSRVHVVHQPNSGLSVARNTGLAHAAGSYVLFVDSDDIINLDTCQRLLPFVDKSADIIIGDGISVGSRKKLSHGYTAACVRGDMYLKLALHEGSMPMAAVLYIYRREFLQENRLVFKPGILHEDEQFTPRAFLSAERVIESGICFYHYITRDDSITTQQDLRKNAADLYDSILELTDLYKQLADQKLKNRLLDSLVTKYLSLFQAGRLQQYGKAYIHKRFVLCNARHPKTVCKALLFAISPPLYWHVNNWVKQRRA
;
A
#
# COMPACT_ATOMS: atom_id res chain seq x y z
N VAL A 1 -26.06 -13.48 -20.43
CA VAL A 1 -25.53 -12.70 -19.29
C VAL A 1 -24.08 -13.13 -19.12
N ILE A 2 -23.15 -12.21 -19.36
CA ILE A 2 -21.72 -12.49 -19.12
C ILE A 2 -21.59 -12.62 -17.59
N HIS A 3 -21.16 -13.79 -17.13
CA HIS A 3 -20.91 -14.02 -15.72
C HIS A 3 -19.78 -13.10 -15.26
N LYS A 4 -20.00 -12.35 -14.17
CA LYS A 4 -18.97 -11.51 -13.55
C LYS A 4 -18.42 -12.27 -12.35
N PRO A 5 -17.11 -12.49 -12.25
CA PRO A 5 -16.53 -13.12 -11.08
C PRO A 5 -16.75 -12.27 -9.82
N VAL A 6 -16.71 -12.91 -8.65
CA VAL A 6 -16.77 -12.19 -7.39
C VAL A 6 -15.49 -11.40 -7.15
N PHE A 7 -14.34 -12.02 -7.39
CA PHE A 7 -13.04 -11.39 -7.16
C PHE A 7 -12.19 -11.33 -8.43
N SER A 8 -11.57 -10.18 -8.66
CA SER A 8 -10.43 -10.03 -9.57
C SER A 8 -9.15 -9.94 -8.73
N ILE A 9 -8.22 -10.85 -8.94
CA ILE A 9 -6.92 -10.86 -8.29
C ILE A 9 -5.90 -10.31 -9.28
N ILE A 10 -5.34 -9.13 -9.00
CA ILE A 10 -4.42 -8.42 -9.87
C ILE A 10 -2.99 -8.64 -9.38
N VAL A 11 -2.15 -9.16 -10.24
CA VAL A 11 -0.74 -9.49 -9.96
C VAL A 11 0.17 -8.74 -10.93
N PRO A 12 0.82 -7.66 -10.50
CA PRO A 12 1.88 -7.02 -11.28
C PRO A 12 3.13 -7.90 -11.28
N VAL A 13 3.68 -8.18 -12.46
CA VAL A 13 4.80 -9.11 -12.66
C VAL A 13 5.97 -8.36 -13.28
N TYR A 14 7.15 -8.36 -12.61
CA TYR A 14 8.38 -7.82 -13.17
C TYR A 14 9.60 -8.44 -12.50
N ASN A 15 10.42 -9.19 -13.27
CA ASN A 15 11.70 -9.75 -12.82
C ASN A 15 11.61 -10.59 -11.53
N VAL A 16 10.71 -11.58 -11.52
CA VAL A 16 10.38 -12.41 -10.35
C VAL A 16 10.23 -13.89 -10.68
N GLU A 17 10.92 -14.41 -11.71
CA GLU A 17 10.79 -15.80 -12.19
C GLU A 17 10.94 -16.86 -11.08
N ASN A 18 11.76 -16.58 -10.06
CA ASN A 18 12.00 -17.48 -8.93
C ASN A 18 10.82 -17.55 -7.94
N TYR A 19 9.93 -16.56 -7.95
CA TYR A 19 8.83 -16.42 -6.98
C TYR A 19 7.46 -16.60 -7.62
N LEU A 20 7.30 -16.23 -8.89
CA LEU A 20 6.03 -16.18 -9.61
C LEU A 20 5.25 -17.49 -9.51
N ASN A 21 5.95 -18.63 -9.58
CA ASN A 21 5.29 -19.94 -9.47
C ASN A 21 4.56 -20.10 -8.12
N ALA A 22 5.19 -19.78 -7.00
CA ALA A 22 4.57 -19.90 -5.67
C ALA A 22 3.38 -18.96 -5.54
N CYS A 23 3.51 -17.73 -6.02
CA CYS A 23 2.43 -16.75 -6.05
C CYS A 23 1.23 -17.30 -6.82
N VAL A 24 1.40 -17.61 -8.11
CA VAL A 24 0.29 -18.05 -8.98
C VAL A 24 -0.33 -19.35 -8.47
N GLN A 25 0.45 -20.30 -7.95
CA GLN A 25 -0.09 -21.52 -7.34
C GLN A 25 -0.99 -21.21 -6.14
N SER A 26 -0.70 -20.19 -5.33
CA SER A 26 -1.56 -19.78 -4.22
C SER A 26 -2.91 -19.21 -4.70
N LEU A 27 -2.97 -18.70 -5.94
CA LEU A 27 -4.17 -18.09 -6.53
C LEU A 27 -5.02 -19.10 -7.28
N ILE A 28 -4.42 -19.92 -8.15
CA ILE A 28 -5.19 -20.91 -8.92
C ILE A 28 -5.77 -22.03 -8.05
N ASN A 29 -5.15 -22.32 -6.90
CA ASN A 29 -5.62 -23.31 -5.95
C ASN A 29 -6.54 -22.73 -4.86
N GLN A 30 -7.12 -21.54 -5.06
CA GLN A 30 -8.12 -21.01 -4.14
C GLN A 30 -9.31 -21.97 -4.03
N THR A 31 -9.80 -22.20 -2.81
CA THR A 31 -10.98 -23.08 -2.55
C THR A 31 -12.27 -22.51 -3.11
N PHE A 32 -12.32 -21.22 -3.39
CA PHE A 32 -13.42 -20.53 -4.05
C PHE A 32 -13.05 -20.26 -5.51
N SER A 33 -13.89 -20.76 -6.45
CA SER A 33 -13.57 -20.79 -7.88
C SER A 33 -14.08 -19.60 -8.69
N ASP A 34 -15.03 -18.82 -8.15
CA ASP A 34 -15.61 -17.66 -8.86
C ASP A 34 -14.72 -16.43 -8.76
N ILE A 35 -13.53 -16.57 -9.35
CA ILE A 35 -12.46 -15.60 -9.38
C ILE A 35 -11.88 -15.48 -10.79
N GLU A 36 -11.29 -14.35 -11.11
CA GLU A 36 -10.32 -14.18 -12.19
C GLU A 36 -8.98 -13.75 -11.64
N ILE A 37 -7.91 -14.11 -12.33
CA ILE A 37 -6.54 -13.77 -11.99
C ILE A 37 -5.95 -13.02 -13.17
N ILE A 38 -5.51 -11.78 -12.97
CA ILE A 38 -4.98 -10.91 -14.00
C ILE A 38 -3.49 -10.74 -13.74
N LEU A 39 -2.68 -11.44 -14.52
CA LEU A 39 -1.21 -11.30 -14.50
C LEU A 39 -0.84 -10.16 -15.45
N VAL A 40 -0.27 -9.09 -14.92
CA VAL A 40 0.21 -7.96 -15.72
C VAL A 40 1.72 -8.01 -15.80
N ASP A 41 2.25 -8.57 -16.88
CA ASP A 41 3.67 -8.56 -17.17
C ASP A 41 4.10 -7.17 -17.61
N ASP A 42 4.85 -6.49 -16.77
CA ASP A 42 5.35 -5.12 -16.98
C ASP A 42 6.70 -5.12 -17.71
N GLY A 43 6.80 -5.92 -18.79
CA GLY A 43 7.99 -6.01 -19.61
C GLY A 43 9.16 -6.68 -18.89
N SER A 44 8.91 -7.80 -18.24
CA SER A 44 9.92 -8.57 -17.50
C SER A 44 11.06 -9.02 -18.40
N PRO A 45 12.34 -8.84 -17.97
CA PRO A 45 13.51 -9.25 -18.75
C PRO A 45 13.87 -10.73 -18.59
N ASP A 46 13.25 -11.40 -17.62
CA ASP A 46 13.45 -12.82 -17.26
C ASP A 46 12.42 -13.74 -17.94
N ASN A 47 12.21 -14.94 -17.42
CA ASN A 47 11.27 -15.92 -18.00
C ASN A 47 9.80 -15.67 -17.59
N CYS A 48 9.49 -14.63 -16.82
CA CYS A 48 8.12 -14.34 -16.38
C CYS A 48 7.08 -14.24 -17.51
N PRO A 49 7.36 -13.62 -18.69
CA PRO A 49 6.37 -13.55 -19.77
C PRO A 49 5.91 -14.93 -20.23
N ALA A 50 6.84 -15.85 -20.48
CA ALA A 50 6.50 -17.22 -20.90
C ALA A 50 5.81 -18.02 -19.79
N MET A 51 6.15 -17.78 -18.53
CA MET A 51 5.46 -18.39 -17.38
C MET A 51 4.00 -17.91 -17.31
N CYS A 52 3.75 -16.63 -17.49
CA CYS A 52 2.39 -16.05 -17.49
C CYS A 52 1.54 -16.70 -18.60
N ASP A 53 2.06 -16.80 -19.82
CA ASP A 53 1.36 -17.44 -20.94
C ASP A 53 1.04 -18.91 -20.67
N THR A 54 1.98 -19.63 -20.03
CA THR A 54 1.78 -21.02 -19.63
C THR A 54 0.61 -21.17 -18.64
N TYR A 55 0.50 -20.27 -17.67
CA TYR A 55 -0.63 -20.28 -16.74
C TYR A 55 -1.95 -19.94 -17.41
N ALA A 56 -1.99 -18.97 -18.31
CA ALA A 56 -3.20 -18.63 -19.06
C ALA A 56 -3.68 -19.77 -19.97
N ALA A 57 -2.75 -20.52 -20.55
CA ALA A 57 -3.08 -21.70 -21.35
C ALA A 57 -3.60 -22.87 -20.51
N ALA A 58 -3.20 -22.97 -19.23
CA ALA A 58 -3.55 -24.07 -18.34
C ALA A 58 -4.85 -23.83 -17.54
N ASP A 59 -5.21 -22.57 -17.23
CA ASP A 59 -6.38 -22.20 -16.40
C ASP A 59 -7.14 -21.04 -17.02
N SER A 60 -8.38 -21.27 -17.42
CA SER A 60 -9.23 -20.26 -18.08
C SER A 60 -9.59 -19.04 -17.21
N ARG A 61 -9.34 -19.09 -15.91
CA ARG A 61 -9.51 -17.95 -14.99
C ARG A 61 -8.31 -17.01 -15.02
N VAL A 62 -7.20 -17.44 -15.61
CA VAL A 62 -5.96 -16.62 -15.70
C VAL A 62 -5.96 -15.83 -16.99
N HIS A 63 -5.84 -14.53 -16.89
CA HIS A 63 -5.71 -13.59 -18.00
C HIS A 63 -4.36 -12.91 -17.92
N VAL A 64 -3.69 -12.74 -19.08
CA VAL A 64 -2.37 -12.10 -19.15
C VAL A 64 -2.48 -10.80 -19.95
N VAL A 65 -1.81 -9.77 -19.44
CA VAL A 65 -1.61 -8.52 -20.15
C VAL A 65 -0.12 -8.22 -20.17
N HIS A 66 0.48 -8.21 -21.37
CA HIS A 66 1.86 -7.79 -21.55
C HIS A 66 1.90 -6.29 -21.88
N GLN A 67 2.76 -5.53 -21.21
CA GLN A 67 3.00 -4.13 -21.48
C GLN A 67 4.49 -3.78 -21.42
N PRO A 68 4.93 -2.71 -22.10
CA PRO A 68 6.28 -2.18 -21.87
C PRO A 68 6.44 -1.75 -20.40
N ASN A 69 7.64 -1.96 -19.83
CA ASN A 69 7.92 -1.60 -18.44
C ASN A 69 7.52 -0.14 -18.17
N SER A 70 6.56 0.02 -17.30
CA SER A 70 5.96 1.31 -16.94
C SER A 70 5.85 1.51 -15.41
N GLY A 71 6.31 0.51 -14.65
CA GLY A 71 6.37 0.50 -13.19
C GLY A 71 5.09 -0.01 -12.52
N LEU A 72 5.25 -0.36 -11.24
CA LEU A 72 4.25 -1.03 -10.41
C LEU A 72 2.87 -0.36 -10.43
N SER A 73 2.82 0.98 -10.31
CA SER A 73 1.58 1.75 -10.35
C SER A 73 0.80 1.54 -11.65
N VAL A 74 1.50 1.57 -12.79
CA VAL A 74 0.87 1.40 -14.11
C VAL A 74 0.40 -0.05 -14.27
N ALA A 75 1.20 -1.02 -13.86
CA ALA A 75 0.81 -2.44 -13.91
C ALA A 75 -0.45 -2.71 -13.08
N ARG A 76 -0.54 -2.20 -11.84
CA ARG A 76 -1.76 -2.31 -11.03
C ARG A 76 -2.97 -1.62 -11.67
N ASN A 77 -2.77 -0.42 -12.26
CA ASN A 77 -3.84 0.29 -12.95
C ASN A 77 -4.30 -0.43 -14.22
N THR A 78 -3.38 -1.01 -14.98
CA THR A 78 -3.70 -1.86 -16.14
C THR A 78 -4.54 -3.06 -15.71
N GLY A 79 -4.13 -3.77 -14.65
CA GLY A 79 -4.92 -4.86 -14.10
C GLY A 79 -6.32 -4.42 -13.66
N LEU A 80 -6.43 -3.27 -13.00
CA LEU A 80 -7.71 -2.70 -12.58
C LEU A 80 -8.62 -2.36 -13.78
N ALA A 81 -8.05 -1.88 -14.87
CA ALA A 81 -8.81 -1.57 -16.09
C ALA A 81 -9.38 -2.84 -16.78
N HIS A 82 -8.71 -3.99 -16.63
CA HIS A 82 -9.15 -5.28 -17.17
C HIS A 82 -10.05 -6.07 -16.20
N ALA A 83 -10.10 -5.68 -14.91
CA ALA A 83 -10.89 -6.36 -13.90
C ALA A 83 -12.39 -6.30 -14.19
N ALA A 84 -13.07 -7.47 -14.14
CA ALA A 84 -14.51 -7.61 -14.28
C ALA A 84 -15.21 -7.95 -12.95
N GLY A 85 -14.47 -8.46 -11.97
CA GLY A 85 -14.97 -8.88 -10.67
C GLY A 85 -15.60 -7.75 -9.86
N SER A 86 -16.47 -8.13 -8.93
CA SER A 86 -17.12 -7.19 -8.03
C SER A 86 -16.14 -6.56 -7.02
N TYR A 87 -15.15 -7.35 -6.61
CA TYR A 87 -14.09 -6.94 -5.69
C TYR A 87 -12.71 -7.18 -6.30
N VAL A 88 -11.75 -6.33 -5.93
CA VAL A 88 -10.37 -6.36 -6.41
C VAL A 88 -9.43 -6.61 -5.25
N LEU A 89 -8.52 -7.57 -5.43
CA LEU A 89 -7.36 -7.82 -4.58
C LEU A 89 -6.09 -7.54 -5.38
N PHE A 90 -5.14 -6.84 -4.79
CA PHE A 90 -3.78 -6.74 -5.32
C PHE A 90 -2.89 -7.74 -4.60
N VAL A 91 -2.10 -8.51 -5.34
CA VAL A 91 -1.13 -9.46 -4.79
C VAL A 91 0.20 -9.23 -5.49
N ASP A 92 1.25 -8.96 -4.74
CA ASP A 92 2.58 -8.80 -5.31
C ASP A 92 3.11 -10.17 -5.75
N SER A 93 3.78 -10.22 -6.90
CA SER A 93 4.15 -11.46 -7.58
C SER A 93 5.23 -12.30 -6.88
N ASP A 94 5.84 -11.76 -5.82
CA ASP A 94 6.79 -12.43 -4.93
C ASP A 94 6.17 -12.91 -3.60
N ASP A 95 4.86 -12.67 -3.39
CA ASP A 95 4.12 -13.01 -2.18
C ASP A 95 3.08 -14.12 -2.43
N ILE A 96 2.47 -14.63 -1.37
CA ILE A 96 1.42 -15.66 -1.44
C ILE A 96 0.24 -15.32 -0.54
N ILE A 97 -0.93 -15.86 -0.85
CA ILE A 97 -2.12 -15.79 0.01
C ILE A 97 -2.57 -17.19 0.45
N ASN A 98 -3.34 -17.26 1.54
CA ASN A 98 -3.91 -18.53 1.98
C ASN A 98 -4.89 -19.08 0.94
N LEU A 99 -4.94 -20.41 0.78
CA LEU A 99 -5.80 -21.07 -0.21
C LEU A 99 -7.30 -20.87 0.04
N ASP A 100 -7.69 -20.51 1.23
CA ASP A 100 -9.09 -20.26 1.64
C ASP A 100 -9.46 -18.76 1.69
N THR A 101 -8.58 -17.89 1.22
CA THR A 101 -8.74 -16.42 1.32
C THR A 101 -10.05 -15.95 0.70
N CYS A 102 -10.28 -16.26 -0.58
CA CYS A 102 -11.48 -15.82 -1.29
C CYS A 102 -12.75 -16.36 -0.63
N GLN A 103 -12.76 -17.63 -0.20
CA GLN A 103 -13.88 -18.25 0.49
C GLN A 103 -14.22 -17.55 1.81
N ARG A 104 -13.20 -17.20 2.60
CA ARG A 104 -13.37 -16.50 3.89
C ARG A 104 -13.80 -15.05 3.75
N LEU A 105 -13.54 -14.41 2.61
CA LEU A 105 -13.92 -13.03 2.33
C LEU A 105 -15.40 -12.89 1.92
N LEU A 106 -16.07 -13.94 1.46
CA LEU A 106 -17.46 -13.87 0.97
C LEU A 106 -18.45 -13.22 1.93
N PRO A 107 -18.45 -13.50 3.26
CA PRO A 107 -19.38 -12.87 4.19
C PRO A 107 -19.28 -11.34 4.26
N PHE A 108 -18.18 -10.77 3.79
CA PHE A 108 -17.95 -9.31 3.77
C PHE A 108 -18.36 -8.69 2.43
N VAL A 109 -18.29 -9.46 1.34
CA VAL A 109 -18.82 -9.09 0.02
C VAL A 109 -20.31 -8.79 0.10
N ASP A 110 -21.08 -9.68 0.73
CA ASP A 110 -22.53 -9.54 0.90
C ASP A 110 -22.94 -8.27 1.68
N LYS A 111 -22.01 -7.71 2.46
CA LYS A 111 -22.22 -6.45 3.21
C LYS A 111 -21.98 -5.20 2.36
N SER A 112 -21.62 -5.33 1.09
CA SER A 112 -21.36 -4.22 0.18
C SER A 112 -20.34 -3.21 0.74
N ALA A 113 -19.26 -3.70 1.36
CA ALA A 113 -18.18 -2.86 1.87
C ALA A 113 -17.43 -2.22 0.70
N ASP A 114 -17.04 -0.95 0.83
CA ASP A 114 -16.14 -0.30 -0.13
C ASP A 114 -14.71 -0.84 0.02
N ILE A 115 -14.31 -1.06 1.28
CA ILE A 115 -13.01 -1.63 1.64
C ILE A 115 -13.21 -2.72 2.69
N ILE A 116 -12.71 -3.92 2.41
CA ILE A 116 -12.57 -4.99 3.39
C ILE A 116 -11.09 -5.04 3.79
N ILE A 117 -10.82 -5.01 5.07
CA ILE A 117 -9.46 -5.01 5.62
C ILE A 117 -9.09 -6.41 6.05
N GLY A 118 -7.95 -6.88 5.59
CA GLY A 118 -7.34 -8.11 6.06
C GLY A 118 -5.98 -7.87 6.72
N ASP A 119 -5.42 -8.93 7.25
CA ASP A 119 -4.12 -8.93 7.89
C ASP A 119 -3.11 -9.76 7.10
N GLY A 120 -1.83 -9.51 7.36
CA GLY A 120 -0.72 -10.28 6.80
C GLY A 120 0.34 -10.62 7.84
N ILE A 121 1.25 -11.48 7.46
CA ILE A 121 2.46 -11.80 8.23
C ILE A 121 3.68 -11.74 7.32
N SER A 122 4.79 -11.26 7.83
CA SER A 122 6.08 -11.36 7.17
C SER A 122 6.68 -12.74 7.45
N VAL A 123 6.88 -13.52 6.38
CA VAL A 123 7.53 -14.84 6.46
C VAL A 123 9.01 -14.61 6.83
N GLY A 124 9.49 -15.30 7.84
CA GLY A 124 10.87 -15.13 8.35
C GLY A 124 10.95 -14.32 9.65
N SER A 125 10.42 -13.11 9.71
CA SER A 125 10.36 -12.32 10.95
C SER A 125 9.17 -12.64 11.83
N ARG A 126 8.14 -13.33 11.30
CA ARG A 126 6.84 -13.59 11.94
C ARG A 126 6.15 -12.32 12.45
N LYS A 127 6.57 -11.16 11.95
CA LYS A 127 5.96 -9.89 12.30
C LYS A 127 4.57 -9.82 11.70
N LYS A 128 3.57 -9.64 12.54
CA LYS A 128 2.19 -9.48 12.12
C LYS A 128 2.01 -8.09 11.49
N LEU A 129 1.46 -8.06 10.28
CA LEU A 129 0.97 -6.86 9.61
C LEU A 129 -0.53 -6.80 9.90
N SER A 130 -0.89 -6.33 11.09
CA SER A 130 -2.27 -6.34 11.59
C SER A 130 -2.71 -4.93 11.91
N HIS A 131 -4.00 -4.68 11.71
CA HIS A 131 -4.65 -3.43 12.06
C HIS A 131 -5.11 -3.41 13.53
N GLY A 132 -5.49 -4.56 14.08
CA GLY A 132 -5.79 -4.74 15.50
C GLY A 132 -7.06 -4.07 16.00
N TYR A 133 -7.92 -3.56 15.10
CA TYR A 133 -9.17 -2.89 15.46
C TYR A 133 -10.33 -3.78 15.09
N THR A 134 -11.14 -4.15 16.04
CA THR A 134 -12.44 -4.78 15.82
C THR A 134 -13.49 -3.70 15.62
N ALA A 135 -13.50 -3.09 14.45
CA ALA A 135 -14.55 -2.14 14.15
C ALA A 135 -15.72 -2.84 13.45
N ALA A 136 -16.93 -2.55 13.92
CA ALA A 136 -18.11 -2.68 13.09
C ALA A 136 -17.90 -1.90 11.78
N CYS A 137 -18.75 -2.12 10.77
CA CYS A 137 -18.73 -1.34 9.54
C CYS A 137 -18.75 0.17 9.87
N VAL A 138 -17.72 0.90 9.49
CA VAL A 138 -17.55 2.34 9.76
C VAL A 138 -17.18 3.08 8.48
N ARG A 139 -17.33 4.40 8.48
CA ARG A 139 -16.81 5.25 7.42
C ARG A 139 -15.27 5.25 7.45
N GLY A 140 -14.65 5.42 6.30
CA GLY A 140 -13.20 5.39 6.19
C GLY A 140 -12.49 6.52 6.94
N ASP A 141 -13.10 7.72 7.03
CA ASP A 141 -12.57 8.82 7.86
C ASP A 141 -12.57 8.47 9.36
N MET A 142 -13.60 7.75 9.83
CA MET A 142 -13.66 7.27 11.20
C MET A 142 -12.62 6.17 11.44
N TYR A 143 -12.46 5.26 10.47
CA TYR A 143 -11.42 4.23 10.54
C TYR A 143 -10.02 4.86 10.65
N LEU A 144 -9.71 5.86 9.81
CA LEU A 144 -8.43 6.59 9.89
C LEU A 144 -8.21 7.24 11.26
N LYS A 145 -9.25 7.77 11.90
CA LYS A 145 -9.14 8.32 13.27
C LYS A 145 -8.76 7.25 14.29
N LEU A 146 -9.37 6.07 14.21
CA LEU A 146 -9.08 4.94 15.09
C LEU A 146 -7.63 4.46 14.85
N ALA A 147 -7.26 4.16 13.61
CA ALA A 147 -5.94 3.70 13.24
C ALA A 147 -4.81 4.63 13.70
N LEU A 148 -4.97 5.93 13.48
CA LEU A 148 -4.01 6.95 13.93
C LEU A 148 -4.02 7.16 15.45
N HIS A 149 -5.06 6.75 16.17
CA HIS A 149 -5.08 6.78 17.63
C HIS A 149 -4.20 5.68 18.21
N GLU A 150 -4.24 4.49 17.61
CA GLU A 150 -3.50 3.30 18.06
C GLU A 150 -2.03 3.27 17.57
N GLY A 151 -1.63 4.21 16.73
CA GLY A 151 -0.23 4.39 16.37
C GLY A 151 0.08 4.56 14.90
N SER A 152 -0.43 3.72 14.03
CA SER A 152 -0.25 3.86 12.57
C SER A 152 -1.22 2.96 11.82
N MET A 153 -1.41 3.29 10.55
CA MET A 153 -2.16 2.49 9.61
C MET A 153 -1.17 1.85 8.62
N PRO A 154 -1.22 0.54 8.39
CA PRO A 154 -0.50 -0.06 7.27
C PRO A 154 -0.94 0.58 5.97
N MET A 155 0.01 0.93 5.10
CA MET A 155 -0.31 1.58 3.81
C MET A 155 -0.36 0.58 2.66
N ALA A 156 0.15 -0.65 2.85
CA ALA A 156 0.25 -1.66 1.80
C ALA A 156 -1.13 -2.03 1.22
N ALA A 157 -1.36 -1.68 -0.04
CA ALA A 157 -2.62 -1.89 -0.74
C ALA A 157 -3.03 -3.37 -0.82
N VAL A 158 -2.06 -4.28 -0.72
CA VAL A 158 -2.26 -5.74 -0.73
C VAL A 158 -3.02 -6.28 0.48
N LEU A 159 -3.16 -5.50 1.56
CA LEU A 159 -3.94 -5.88 2.74
C LEU A 159 -5.42 -5.48 2.64
N TYR A 160 -5.82 -4.82 1.57
CA TYR A 160 -7.15 -4.30 1.37
C TYR A 160 -7.82 -4.91 0.15
N ILE A 161 -9.08 -5.28 0.31
CA ILE A 161 -9.92 -5.76 -0.77
C ILE A 161 -10.93 -4.65 -1.07
N TYR A 162 -10.96 -4.19 -2.30
CA TYR A 162 -11.72 -3.02 -2.72
C TYR A 162 -12.93 -3.41 -3.55
N ARG A 163 -14.10 -2.84 -3.30
CA ARG A 163 -15.22 -2.91 -4.23
C ARG A 163 -14.82 -2.19 -5.53
N ARG A 164 -14.86 -2.88 -6.67
CA ARG A 164 -14.38 -2.33 -7.95
C ARG A 164 -15.11 -1.06 -8.36
N GLU A 165 -16.44 -1.05 -8.23
CA GLU A 165 -17.25 0.13 -8.55
C GLU A 165 -16.88 1.34 -7.68
N PHE A 166 -16.61 1.13 -6.39
CA PHE A 166 -16.13 2.18 -5.49
C PHE A 166 -14.82 2.83 -6.01
N LEU A 167 -13.86 2.01 -6.48
CA LEU A 167 -12.62 2.55 -7.06
C LEU A 167 -12.91 3.38 -8.32
N GLN A 168 -13.81 2.92 -9.18
CA GLN A 168 -14.19 3.60 -10.43
C GLN A 168 -14.96 4.90 -10.17
N GLU A 169 -15.97 4.88 -9.31
CA GLU A 169 -16.80 6.03 -8.95
C GLU A 169 -15.96 7.18 -8.37
N ASN A 170 -14.96 6.83 -7.55
CA ASN A 170 -14.07 7.80 -6.92
C ASN A 170 -12.78 8.07 -7.70
N ARG A 171 -12.62 7.50 -8.91
CA ARG A 171 -11.44 7.64 -9.77
C ARG A 171 -10.13 7.33 -9.04
N LEU A 172 -10.16 6.28 -8.22
CA LEU A 172 -9.03 5.86 -7.41
C LEU A 172 -8.10 4.98 -8.25
N VAL A 173 -6.96 5.55 -8.60
CA VAL A 173 -5.87 4.87 -9.32
C VAL A 173 -4.54 5.15 -8.62
N PHE A 174 -3.59 4.25 -8.79
CA PHE A 174 -2.21 4.44 -8.33
C PHE A 174 -1.51 5.50 -9.17
N LYS A 175 -0.77 6.39 -8.53
CA LYS A 175 -0.03 7.45 -9.23
C LYS A 175 1.17 6.84 -9.99
N PRO A 176 1.24 7.01 -11.33
CA PRO A 176 2.37 6.49 -12.11
C PRO A 176 3.70 7.16 -11.75
N GLY A 177 4.80 6.42 -11.94
CA GLY A 177 6.16 6.94 -11.90
C GLY A 177 6.74 7.23 -10.53
N ILE A 178 6.00 6.93 -9.44
CA ILE A 178 6.49 7.10 -8.06
C ILE A 178 6.78 5.75 -7.40
N LEU A 179 7.70 5.77 -6.45
CA LEU A 179 7.91 4.70 -5.47
C LEU A 179 7.00 4.94 -4.26
N HIS A 180 6.60 3.87 -3.58
CA HIS A 180 5.66 3.92 -2.44
C HIS A 180 4.29 4.52 -2.82
N GLU A 181 3.75 4.08 -3.93
CA GLU A 181 2.44 4.48 -4.47
C GLU A 181 1.29 4.24 -3.50
N ASP A 182 1.41 3.21 -2.65
CA ASP A 182 0.47 2.87 -1.59
C ASP A 182 0.30 4.02 -0.58
N GLU A 183 1.39 4.73 -0.29
CA GLU A 183 1.38 5.85 0.64
C GLU A 183 0.51 7.02 0.15
N GLN A 184 0.34 7.14 -1.15
CA GLN A 184 -0.50 8.15 -1.77
C GLN A 184 -1.91 7.60 -2.04
N PHE A 185 -2.04 6.34 -2.44
CA PHE A 185 -3.30 5.72 -2.82
C PHE A 185 -4.19 5.41 -1.61
N THR A 186 -3.66 4.71 -0.62
CA THR A 186 -4.42 4.17 0.51
C THR A 186 -5.17 5.23 1.32
N PRO A 187 -4.56 6.36 1.72
CA PRO A 187 -5.31 7.40 2.45
C PRO A 187 -6.46 8.00 1.63
N ARG A 188 -6.29 8.15 0.32
CA ARG A 188 -7.35 8.65 -0.57
C ARG A 188 -8.52 7.68 -0.63
N ALA A 189 -8.23 6.38 -0.75
CA ALA A 189 -9.26 5.35 -0.75
C ALA A 189 -10.06 5.38 0.55
N PHE A 190 -9.40 5.43 1.71
CA PHE A 190 -10.11 5.49 2.98
C PHE A 190 -10.91 6.79 3.18
N LEU A 191 -10.38 7.95 2.77
CA LEU A 191 -11.13 9.21 2.86
C LEU A 191 -12.39 9.25 1.99
N SER A 192 -12.43 8.44 0.93
CA SER A 192 -13.59 8.34 0.02
C SER A 192 -14.57 7.24 0.43
N ALA A 193 -14.18 6.30 1.31
CA ALA A 193 -14.97 5.13 1.63
C ALA A 193 -16.08 5.44 2.65
N GLU A 194 -17.32 5.03 2.33
CA GLU A 194 -18.47 5.10 3.25
C GLU A 194 -18.58 3.85 4.12
N ARG A 195 -18.08 2.70 3.65
CA ARG A 195 -18.23 1.40 4.32
C ARG A 195 -16.89 0.65 4.35
N VAL A 196 -16.24 0.69 5.48
CA VAL A 196 -15.00 -0.04 5.76
C VAL A 196 -15.28 -1.12 6.78
N ILE A 197 -14.89 -2.36 6.51
CA ILE A 197 -15.09 -3.50 7.40
C ILE A 197 -13.76 -4.18 7.65
N GLU A 198 -13.44 -4.44 8.90
CA GLU A 198 -12.31 -5.26 9.30
C GLU A 198 -12.73 -6.73 9.32
N SER A 199 -12.06 -7.57 8.53
CA SER A 199 -12.41 -8.99 8.43
C SER A 199 -11.82 -9.85 9.56
N GLY A 200 -10.73 -9.40 10.17
CA GLY A 200 -9.94 -10.21 11.10
C GLY A 200 -9.25 -11.42 10.46
N ILE A 201 -9.22 -11.46 9.11
CA ILE A 201 -8.61 -12.57 8.36
C ILE A 201 -7.15 -12.24 8.10
N CYS A 202 -6.24 -13.01 8.68
CA CYS A 202 -4.84 -12.99 8.26
C CYS A 202 -4.71 -13.91 7.04
N PHE A 203 -4.48 -13.31 5.88
CA PHE A 203 -4.48 -14.05 4.62
C PHE A 203 -3.20 -13.86 3.79
N TYR A 204 -2.46 -12.77 4.01
CA TYR A 204 -1.34 -12.36 3.19
C TYR A 204 -0.01 -12.75 3.81
N HIS A 205 0.89 -13.34 3.03
CA HIS A 205 2.21 -13.78 3.43
C HIS A 205 3.26 -12.99 2.65
N TYR A 206 3.84 -11.99 3.30
CA TYR A 206 4.92 -11.20 2.74
C TYR A 206 6.24 -11.98 2.79
N ILE A 207 6.84 -12.23 1.64
CA ILE A 207 8.11 -12.95 1.50
C ILE A 207 9.24 -11.93 1.37
N THR A 208 10.12 -11.87 2.38
CA THR A 208 11.29 -10.99 2.35
C THR A 208 12.33 -11.53 1.39
N ARG A 209 12.76 -10.72 0.43
CA ARG A 209 13.85 -11.01 -0.50
C ARG A 209 14.91 -9.92 -0.50
N ASP A 210 16.16 -10.28 -0.79
CA ASP A 210 17.29 -9.33 -0.75
C ASP A 210 17.20 -8.27 -1.86
N ASP A 211 16.57 -8.59 -3.01
CA ASP A 211 16.41 -7.71 -4.16
C ASP A 211 15.10 -6.90 -4.17
N SER A 212 14.42 -6.79 -3.04
CA SER A 212 13.15 -6.04 -2.93
C SER A 212 13.36 -4.55 -3.23
N ILE A 213 12.34 -3.92 -3.85
CA ILE A 213 12.29 -2.45 -4.04
C ILE A 213 12.50 -1.70 -2.72
N THR A 214 12.04 -2.27 -1.60
CA THR A 214 12.22 -1.70 -0.27
C THR A 214 13.66 -1.75 0.23
N THR A 215 14.52 -2.60 -0.33
CA THR A 215 15.94 -2.73 0.00
C THR A 215 16.86 -1.94 -0.95
N GLN A 216 16.33 -1.38 -2.03
CA GLN A 216 17.11 -0.61 -2.99
C GLN A 216 17.74 0.64 -2.38
N GLN A 217 18.99 0.91 -2.77
CA GLN A 217 19.85 1.95 -2.18
C GLN A 217 19.64 3.37 -2.74
N ASP A 218 18.82 3.60 -3.76
CA ASP A 218 18.58 4.97 -4.25
C ASP A 218 17.59 5.74 -3.38
N LEU A 219 18.14 6.19 -2.26
CA LEU A 219 17.40 6.98 -1.27
C LEU A 219 16.98 8.36 -1.79
N ARG A 220 17.53 8.86 -2.91
CA ARG A 220 17.18 10.18 -3.46
C ARG A 220 15.85 10.14 -4.17
N LYS A 221 15.67 9.17 -5.10
CA LYS A 221 14.41 8.99 -5.81
C LYS A 221 13.28 8.69 -4.82
N ASN A 222 13.51 7.75 -3.90
CA ASN A 222 12.57 7.43 -2.82
C ASN A 222 12.15 8.68 -2.02
N ALA A 223 13.10 9.54 -1.69
CA ALA A 223 12.83 10.75 -0.93
C ALA A 223 12.03 11.79 -1.73
N ALA A 224 12.33 11.97 -3.01
CA ALA A 224 11.63 12.90 -3.88
C ALA A 224 10.19 12.44 -4.11
N ASP A 225 9.98 11.20 -4.51
CA ASP A 225 8.65 10.63 -4.81
C ASP A 225 7.73 10.65 -3.56
N LEU A 226 8.29 10.26 -2.41
CA LEU A 226 7.54 10.32 -1.16
C LEU A 226 7.24 11.76 -0.73
N TYR A 227 8.17 12.70 -0.95
CA TYR A 227 7.91 14.11 -0.63
C TYR A 227 6.82 14.72 -1.51
N ASP A 228 6.80 14.41 -2.79
CA ASP A 228 5.74 14.84 -3.70
C ASP A 228 4.37 14.27 -3.28
N SER A 229 4.34 12.99 -2.90
CA SER A 229 3.14 12.36 -2.33
C SER A 229 2.69 13.04 -1.03
N ILE A 230 3.63 13.41 -0.15
CA ILE A 230 3.36 14.16 1.08
C ILE A 230 2.75 15.53 0.78
N LEU A 231 3.22 16.25 -0.25
CA LEU A 231 2.66 17.55 -0.63
C LEU A 231 1.21 17.41 -1.12
N GLU A 232 0.94 16.47 -2.01
CA GLU A 232 -0.41 16.22 -2.51
C GLU A 232 -1.38 15.86 -1.38
N LEU A 233 -0.97 14.93 -0.51
CA LEU A 233 -1.77 14.55 0.66
C LEU A 233 -1.94 15.71 1.65
N THR A 234 -0.95 16.58 1.79
CA THR A 234 -1.06 17.78 2.63
C THR A 234 -2.16 18.69 2.14
N ASP A 235 -2.26 18.92 0.82
CA ASP A 235 -3.29 19.79 0.25
C ASP A 235 -4.68 19.13 0.34
N LEU A 236 -4.78 17.82 0.14
CA LEU A 236 -6.00 17.06 0.37
C LEU A 236 -6.45 17.17 1.84
N TYR A 237 -5.55 16.94 2.78
CA TYR A 237 -5.89 16.93 4.21
C TYR A 237 -6.29 18.32 4.74
N LYS A 238 -5.72 19.39 4.18
CA LYS A 238 -6.13 20.77 4.53
C LYS A 238 -7.60 21.06 4.22
N GLN A 239 -8.19 20.35 3.25
CA GLN A 239 -9.59 20.52 2.84
C GLN A 239 -10.59 19.79 3.76
N LEU A 240 -10.10 18.88 4.61
CA LEU A 240 -10.98 18.12 5.51
C LEU A 240 -11.69 19.05 6.50
N ALA A 241 -13.01 18.85 6.66
CA ALA A 241 -13.83 19.58 7.63
C ALA A 241 -13.52 19.18 9.09
N ASP A 242 -13.21 17.89 9.32
CA ASP A 242 -12.87 17.39 10.65
C ASP A 242 -11.49 17.84 11.08
N GLN A 243 -11.44 18.81 11.99
CA GLN A 243 -10.19 19.41 12.45
C GLN A 243 -9.29 18.43 13.24
N LYS A 244 -9.88 17.45 13.95
CA LYS A 244 -9.11 16.46 14.72
C LYS A 244 -8.42 15.48 13.76
N LEU A 245 -9.16 14.96 12.78
CA LEU A 245 -8.60 14.08 11.75
C LEU A 245 -7.55 14.81 10.92
N LYS A 246 -7.87 16.02 10.43
CA LYS A 246 -6.93 16.88 9.70
C LYS A 246 -5.60 17.03 10.43
N ASN A 247 -5.65 17.42 11.69
CA ASN A 247 -4.44 17.65 12.48
C ASN A 247 -3.61 16.37 12.67
N ARG A 248 -4.25 15.22 12.89
CA ARG A 248 -3.55 13.93 13.01
C ARG A 248 -2.92 13.49 11.71
N LEU A 249 -3.63 13.61 10.59
CA LEU A 249 -3.11 13.26 9.27
C LEU A 249 -1.93 14.16 8.87
N LEU A 250 -2.03 15.46 9.08
CA LEU A 250 -0.91 16.37 8.83
C LEU A 250 0.31 16.05 9.70
N ASP A 251 0.10 15.76 10.98
CA ASP A 251 1.16 15.36 11.90
C ASP A 251 1.82 14.02 11.49
N SER A 252 1.03 13.08 10.99
CA SER A 252 1.56 11.81 10.48
C SER A 252 2.47 12.01 9.26
N LEU A 253 2.13 12.94 8.35
CA LEU A 253 2.99 13.28 7.21
C LEU A 253 4.29 13.91 7.65
N VAL A 254 4.28 14.79 8.67
CA VAL A 254 5.51 15.35 9.24
C VAL A 254 6.37 14.25 9.87
N THR A 255 5.75 13.34 10.61
CA THR A 255 6.46 12.22 11.24
C THR A 255 7.10 11.31 10.19
N LYS A 256 6.37 11.03 9.10
CA LYS A 256 6.88 10.25 7.97
C LYS A 256 8.05 10.94 7.29
N TYR A 257 7.92 12.22 6.96
CA TYR A 257 9.00 13.01 6.38
C TYR A 257 10.26 13.01 7.27
N LEU A 258 10.11 13.25 8.56
CA LEU A 258 11.22 13.25 9.51
C LEU A 258 11.86 11.85 9.66
N SER A 259 11.08 10.78 9.54
CA SER A 259 11.59 9.40 9.56
C SER A 259 12.38 9.08 8.29
N LEU A 260 11.89 9.51 7.13
CA LEU A 260 12.59 9.39 5.86
C LEU A 260 13.93 10.16 5.90
N PHE A 261 13.90 11.41 6.36
CA PHE A 261 15.10 12.21 6.54
C PHE A 261 16.13 11.51 7.44
N GLN A 262 15.68 10.91 8.51
CA GLN A 262 16.51 10.17 9.47
C GLN A 262 17.12 8.90 8.85
N ALA A 263 16.32 8.08 8.18
CA ALA A 263 16.75 6.81 7.60
C ALA A 263 17.69 7.04 6.39
N GLY A 264 17.32 7.98 5.54
CA GLY A 264 18.00 8.25 4.28
C GLY A 264 19.25 9.13 4.39
N ARG A 265 19.57 9.65 5.56
CA ARG A 265 20.65 10.63 5.74
C ARG A 265 20.59 11.77 4.72
N LEU A 266 19.39 12.25 4.44
CA LEU A 266 19.11 13.21 3.34
C LEU A 266 19.88 14.52 3.47
N GLN A 267 20.40 14.86 4.67
CA GLN A 267 21.29 16.00 4.87
C GLN A 267 22.55 15.95 3.99
N GLN A 268 22.99 14.76 3.57
CA GLN A 268 24.15 14.56 2.70
C GLN A 268 23.85 14.91 1.25
N TYR A 269 22.58 14.92 0.85
CA TYR A 269 22.15 15.17 -0.52
C TYR A 269 21.85 16.64 -0.82
N GLY A 270 21.96 17.52 0.17
CA GLY A 270 21.85 18.96 -0.02
C GLY A 270 20.54 19.60 0.44
N LYS A 271 20.45 20.93 0.22
CA LYS A 271 19.33 21.74 0.73
C LYS A 271 17.98 21.44 0.09
N ALA A 272 17.95 20.86 -1.09
CA ALA A 272 16.72 20.51 -1.80
C ALA A 272 15.79 19.54 -1.01
N TYR A 273 16.38 18.76 -0.11
CA TYR A 273 15.64 17.81 0.74
C TYR A 273 15.32 18.34 2.14
N ILE A 274 15.58 19.63 2.41
CA ILE A 274 15.39 20.25 3.74
C ILE A 274 14.16 21.16 3.69
N HIS A 275 13.00 20.64 4.02
CA HIS A 275 11.71 21.33 3.92
C HIS A 275 11.23 21.86 5.29
N LYS A 276 12.00 22.79 5.89
CA LYS A 276 11.73 23.35 7.23
C LYS A 276 10.31 23.93 7.36
N ARG A 277 9.87 24.70 6.33
CA ARG A 277 8.53 25.31 6.33
C ARG A 277 7.42 24.26 6.39
N PHE A 278 7.54 23.19 5.61
CA PHE A 278 6.59 22.09 5.63
C PHE A 278 6.46 21.51 7.05
N VAL A 279 7.60 21.17 7.67
CA VAL A 279 7.64 20.54 9.00
C VAL A 279 7.03 21.46 10.06
N LEU A 280 7.41 22.74 10.08
CA LEU A 280 6.89 23.72 11.05
C LEU A 280 5.39 24.01 10.87
N CYS A 281 4.93 24.13 9.63
CA CYS A 281 3.52 24.48 9.36
C CYS A 281 2.55 23.32 9.60
N ASN A 282 3.00 22.07 9.62
CA ASN A 282 2.11 20.90 9.68
C ASN A 282 2.27 20.03 10.94
N ALA A 283 3.30 20.22 11.76
CA ALA A 283 3.40 19.58 13.07
C ALA A 283 2.28 20.04 14.01
N ARG A 284 1.62 19.09 14.68
CA ARG A 284 0.47 19.35 15.55
C ARG A 284 0.61 18.71 16.93
N HIS A 285 1.09 17.47 16.98
CA HIS A 285 1.29 16.78 18.25
C HIS A 285 2.54 17.36 18.98
N PRO A 286 2.50 17.58 20.31
CA PRO A 286 3.63 18.21 21.04
C PRO A 286 4.99 17.58 20.76
N LYS A 287 5.09 16.26 20.72
CA LYS A 287 6.35 15.55 20.38
C LYS A 287 6.82 15.84 18.96
N THR A 288 5.91 15.93 17.99
CA THR A 288 6.23 16.25 16.60
C THR A 288 6.64 17.71 16.48
N VAL A 289 5.97 18.62 17.20
CA VAL A 289 6.35 20.04 17.25
C VAL A 289 7.78 20.22 17.79
N CYS A 290 8.14 19.56 18.90
CA CYS A 290 9.51 19.60 19.41
C CYS A 290 10.54 19.11 18.38
N LYS A 291 10.24 18.00 17.67
CA LYS A 291 11.11 17.50 16.59
C LYS A 291 11.18 18.46 15.42
N ALA A 292 10.06 19.08 15.05
CA ALA A 292 9.97 20.07 13.99
C ALA A 292 10.81 21.32 14.29
N LEU A 293 10.74 21.83 15.50
CA LEU A 293 11.56 22.98 15.95
C LEU A 293 13.06 22.63 15.92
N LEU A 294 13.44 21.48 16.46
CA LEU A 294 14.83 21.03 16.43
C LEU A 294 15.34 20.88 15.00
N PHE A 295 14.53 20.27 14.12
CA PHE A 295 14.83 20.15 12.70
C PHE A 295 14.97 21.50 12.01
N ALA A 296 14.09 22.44 12.30
CA ALA A 296 14.13 23.79 11.71
C ALA A 296 15.36 24.58 12.13
N ILE A 297 15.80 24.44 13.38
CA ILE A 297 17.05 25.06 13.88
C ILE A 297 18.24 24.43 13.14
N SER A 298 18.42 23.12 13.27
CA SER A 298 19.54 22.40 12.68
C SER A 298 19.18 20.97 12.30
N PRO A 299 18.98 20.68 11.00
CA PRO A 299 18.74 19.31 10.54
C PRO A 299 19.83 18.31 10.95
N PRO A 300 21.13 18.63 10.91
CA PRO A 300 22.17 17.74 11.43
C PRO A 300 22.02 17.46 12.93
N LEU A 301 21.74 18.49 13.76
CA LEU A 301 21.51 18.30 15.19
C LEU A 301 20.30 17.41 15.46
N TYR A 302 19.18 17.63 14.72
CA TYR A 302 18.02 16.76 14.78
C TYR A 302 18.40 15.29 14.52
N TRP A 303 19.20 15.04 13.48
CA TRP A 303 19.64 13.69 13.11
C TRP A 303 20.44 13.04 14.24
N HIS A 304 21.42 13.75 14.82
CA HIS A 304 22.26 13.25 15.92
C HIS A 304 21.44 12.96 17.18
N VAL A 305 20.61 13.90 17.60
CA VAL A 305 19.76 13.75 18.81
C VAL A 305 18.80 12.57 18.66
N ASN A 306 18.15 12.45 17.51
CA ASN A 306 17.18 11.38 17.28
C ASN A 306 17.86 9.99 17.21
N ASN A 307 19.05 9.88 16.63
CA ASN A 307 19.86 8.66 16.66
C ASN A 307 20.26 8.26 18.08
N TRP A 308 20.74 9.20 18.86
CA TRP A 308 21.11 8.97 20.25
C TRP A 308 19.90 8.45 21.08
N VAL A 309 18.72 9.04 20.89
CA VAL A 309 17.47 8.59 21.53
C VAL A 309 17.08 7.17 21.10
N LYS A 310 17.24 6.83 19.80
CA LYS A 310 16.94 5.48 19.29
C LYS A 310 17.87 4.42 19.90
N GLN A 311 19.18 4.71 19.93
CA GLN A 311 20.18 3.78 20.51
C GLN A 311 19.96 3.47 21.99
N ARG A 312 19.34 4.37 22.76
CA ARG A 312 19.02 4.15 24.18
C ARG A 312 17.71 3.38 24.40
N ARG A 313 16.92 3.16 23.37
CA ARG A 313 15.63 2.42 23.43
C ARG A 313 15.71 1.03 22.82
N ALA A 314 16.77 0.74 22.07
CA ALA A 314 17.12 -0.59 21.56
C ALA A 314 17.97 -1.34 22.60
#